data_51476867611ea11580e63861d565ba1b
#
_entry.id   51476867611ea11580e63861d565ba1b
#
_cell.length_a   1.000
_cell.length_b   1.000
_cell.length_c   1.000
_cell.angle_alpha   90.00
_cell.angle_beta   90.00
_cell.angle_gamma   90.00
#
_symmetry.space_group_name_H-M   'P 1'
#
loop_
_entity.id
_entity.type
_entity.pdbx_description
1 polymer ?
#
loop_
_entity_poly.entity_id
_entity_poly.type
_entity_poly.pdbx_seq_one_letter_code
_entity_poly.pdbx_strand_id
1 'polypeptide(L)'
;MYSFLADATAITHITIIAAVLVGLLVSFRYKRFRPWEAVALISVIILWSYYGNCPLTIVEQYFRDHAGEITNLTDVGFLPYYTNKLFALSISSRLVQRVTFFTGGTFFAASIEWLAPFFHMEVFKIRKVLKKMGRRKFAWR
;
A
#
# COMPACT_ATOMS: atom_id res chain seq x y z
N MET A 1 -31.03 5.63 0.74
CA MET A 1 -30.13 4.63 1.36
C MET A 1 -28.80 4.52 0.60
N TYR A 2 -28.81 4.32 -0.72
CA TYR A 2 -27.58 4.21 -1.52
C TYR A 2 -26.69 5.46 -1.50
N SER A 3 -27.27 6.65 -1.50
CA SER A 3 -26.52 7.92 -1.39
C SER A 3 -25.72 7.98 -0.07
N PHE A 4 -26.33 7.60 1.05
CA PHE A 4 -25.64 7.52 2.35
C PHE A 4 -24.47 6.52 2.33
N LEU A 5 -24.65 5.36 1.68
CA LEU A 5 -23.59 4.35 1.55
C LEU A 5 -22.44 4.85 0.65
N ALA A 6 -22.76 5.59 -0.41
CA ALA A 6 -21.76 6.22 -1.27
C ALA A 6 -20.90 7.22 -0.48
N ASP A 7 -21.56 8.12 0.29
CA ASP A 7 -20.84 9.11 1.10
C ASP A 7 -20.01 8.46 2.22
N ALA A 8 -20.53 7.42 2.88
CA ALA A 8 -19.79 6.66 3.87
C ALA A 8 -18.55 5.99 3.26
N THR A 9 -18.67 5.45 2.03
CA THR A 9 -17.54 4.85 1.30
C THR A 9 -16.51 5.92 0.93
N ALA A 10 -16.95 7.10 0.47
CA ALA A 10 -16.07 8.23 0.15
C ALA A 10 -15.28 8.70 1.39
N ILE A 11 -15.95 8.87 2.53
CA ILE A 11 -15.32 9.26 3.80
C ILE A 11 -14.30 8.20 4.24
N THR A 12 -14.67 6.93 4.16
CA THR A 12 -13.74 5.82 4.47
C THR A 12 -12.51 5.86 3.58
N HIS A 13 -12.69 6.11 2.28
CA HIS A 13 -11.60 6.20 1.32
C HIS A 13 -10.64 7.36 1.63
N ILE A 14 -11.19 8.56 1.90
CA ILE A 14 -10.40 9.72 2.32
C ILE A 14 -9.61 9.41 3.61
N THR A 15 -10.24 8.75 4.57
CA THR A 15 -9.61 8.38 5.85
C THR A 15 -8.44 7.43 5.63
N ILE A 16 -8.58 6.43 4.75
CA ILE A 16 -7.50 5.49 4.42
C ILE A 16 -6.36 6.23 3.72
N ILE A 17 -6.65 7.09 2.74
CA ILE A 17 -5.62 7.90 2.07
C ILE A 17 -4.87 8.78 3.09
N ALA A 18 -5.59 9.45 3.97
CA ALA A 18 -4.99 10.27 5.01
C ALA A 18 -4.12 9.44 5.97
N ALA A 19 -4.58 8.25 6.36
CA ALA A 19 -3.82 7.33 7.22
C ALA A 19 -2.50 6.88 6.54
N VAL A 20 -2.53 6.55 5.25
CA VAL A 20 -1.33 6.21 4.46
C VAL A 20 -0.38 7.40 4.37
N LEU A 21 -0.88 8.62 4.13
CA LEU A 21 -0.03 9.81 4.08
C LEU A 21 0.62 10.12 5.43
N VAL A 22 -0.14 10.00 6.53
CA VAL A 22 0.40 10.14 7.89
C VAL A 22 1.41 9.02 8.18
N GLY A 23 1.10 7.78 7.80
CA GLY A 23 2.00 6.63 7.90
C GLY A 23 3.33 6.88 7.19
N LEU A 24 3.29 7.45 5.99
CA LEU A 24 4.46 7.90 5.23
C LEU A 24 5.32 8.87 6.06
N LEU A 25 4.73 9.94 6.60
CA LEU A 25 5.42 10.92 7.43
C LEU A 25 6.04 10.28 8.68
N VAL A 26 5.29 9.42 9.35
CA VAL A 26 5.77 8.66 10.52
C VAL A 26 6.94 7.74 10.15
N SER A 27 6.87 7.09 8.99
CA SER A 27 7.90 6.19 8.47
C SER A 27 9.23 6.90 8.16
N PHE A 28 9.20 8.18 7.79
CA PHE A 28 10.42 8.99 7.69
C PHE A 28 11.11 9.16 9.04
N ARG A 29 10.36 9.35 10.11
CA ARG A 29 10.88 9.60 11.45
C ARG A 29 11.22 8.31 12.20
N TYR A 30 10.39 7.25 12.06
CA TYR A 30 10.49 6.00 12.80
C TYR A 30 10.72 4.81 11.86
N LYS A 31 11.95 4.33 11.77
CA LYS A 31 12.37 3.22 10.89
C LYS A 31 11.56 1.93 11.10
N ARG A 32 11.04 1.71 12.31
CA ARG A 32 10.20 0.53 12.63
C ARG A 32 8.84 0.51 11.90
N PHE A 33 8.35 1.67 11.47
CA PHE A 33 7.08 1.79 10.74
C PHE A 33 7.22 1.51 9.24
N ARG A 34 8.44 1.61 8.68
CA ARG A 34 8.69 1.43 7.24
C ARG A 34 8.15 0.11 6.66
N PRO A 35 8.35 -1.07 7.30
CA PRO A 35 7.82 -2.32 6.74
C PRO A 35 6.29 -2.35 6.73
N TRP A 36 5.62 -1.78 7.71
CA TRP A 36 4.16 -1.70 7.76
C TRP A 36 3.61 -0.80 6.67
N GLU A 37 4.23 0.34 6.47
CA GLU A 37 3.89 1.26 5.37
C GLU A 37 4.16 0.64 4.01
N ALA A 38 5.27 -0.07 3.84
CA ALA A 38 5.56 -0.80 2.61
C ALA A 38 4.50 -1.87 2.31
N VAL A 39 4.06 -2.64 3.31
CA VAL A 39 2.98 -3.62 3.16
C VAL A 39 1.68 -2.94 2.75
N ALA A 40 1.31 -1.82 3.39
CA ALA A 40 0.11 -1.07 3.03
C ALA A 40 0.14 -0.58 1.58
N LEU A 41 1.24 0.06 1.16
CA LEU A 41 1.42 0.57 -0.21
C LEU A 41 1.43 -0.55 -1.25
N ILE A 42 2.11 -1.67 -0.97
CA ILE A 42 2.13 -2.83 -1.86
C ILE A 42 0.74 -3.43 -2.00
N SER A 43 -0.01 -3.53 -0.89
CA SER A 43 -1.40 -4.01 -0.93
C SER A 43 -2.26 -3.13 -1.84
N VAL A 44 -2.13 -1.81 -1.74
CA VAL A 44 -2.82 -0.87 -2.64
C VAL A 44 -2.42 -1.08 -4.09
N ILE A 45 -1.11 -1.25 -4.37
CA ILE A 45 -0.60 -1.49 -5.72
C ILE A 45 -1.15 -2.81 -6.30
N ILE A 46 -1.14 -3.89 -5.52
CA ILE A 46 -1.66 -5.20 -5.94
C ILE A 46 -3.16 -5.11 -6.24
N LEU A 47 -3.94 -4.52 -5.33
CA LEU A 47 -5.38 -4.35 -5.52
C LEU A 47 -5.67 -3.49 -6.77
N TRP A 48 -4.93 -2.43 -6.95
CA TRP A 48 -5.08 -1.56 -8.13
C TRP A 48 -4.69 -2.27 -9.43
N SER A 49 -3.64 -3.08 -9.40
CA SER A 49 -3.22 -3.88 -10.57
C SER A 49 -4.24 -4.96 -10.93
N TYR A 50 -4.92 -5.54 -9.94
CA TYR A 50 -5.92 -6.59 -10.14
C TYR A 50 -7.27 -6.04 -10.63
N TYR A 51 -7.75 -4.95 -10.05
CA TYR A 51 -9.06 -4.39 -10.34
C TYR A 51 -9.03 -3.24 -11.38
N GLY A 52 -7.85 -2.78 -11.79
CA GLY A 52 -7.68 -1.60 -12.65
C GLY A 52 -7.93 -0.26 -11.94
N ASN A 53 -8.61 -0.31 -10.78
CA ASN A 53 -8.92 0.83 -9.92
C ASN A 53 -8.86 0.44 -8.44
N CYS A 54 -8.90 1.45 -7.55
CA CYS A 54 -9.07 1.17 -6.13
C CYS A 54 -10.43 0.50 -5.88
N PRO A 55 -10.49 -0.65 -5.16
CA PRO A 55 -11.74 -1.32 -4.87
C PRO A 55 -12.80 -0.42 -4.23
N LEU A 56 -12.39 0.51 -3.36
CA LEU A 56 -13.29 1.46 -2.73
C LEU A 56 -13.91 2.44 -3.75
N THR A 57 -13.16 2.82 -4.78
CA THR A 57 -13.69 3.65 -5.88
C THR A 57 -14.78 2.90 -6.66
N ILE A 58 -14.58 1.61 -6.89
CA ILE A 58 -15.57 0.77 -7.58
C ILE A 58 -16.85 0.63 -6.75
N VAL A 59 -16.71 0.39 -5.45
CA VAL A 59 -17.84 0.28 -4.52
C VAL A 59 -18.59 1.61 -4.39
N GLU A 60 -17.88 2.72 -4.32
CA GLU A 60 -18.49 4.05 -4.28
C GLU A 60 -19.27 4.35 -5.56
N GLN A 61 -18.66 4.08 -6.74
CA GLN A 61 -19.33 4.25 -8.02
C GLN A 61 -20.62 3.42 -8.08
N TYR A 62 -20.56 2.15 -7.67
CA TYR A 62 -21.73 1.26 -7.61
C TYR A 62 -22.88 1.87 -6.78
N PHE A 63 -22.58 2.42 -5.61
CA PHE A 63 -23.61 3.04 -4.77
C PHE A 63 -24.17 4.33 -5.36
N ARG A 64 -23.33 5.15 -6.02
CA ARG A 64 -23.76 6.39 -6.69
C ARG A 64 -24.65 6.10 -7.88
N ASP A 65 -24.30 5.10 -8.68
CA ASP A 65 -25.12 4.67 -9.82
C ASP A 65 -26.51 4.21 -9.38
N HIS A 66 -26.60 3.44 -8.26
CA HIS A 66 -27.87 3.01 -7.68
C HIS A 66 -28.63 4.14 -6.98
N ALA A 67 -27.96 5.25 -6.64
CA ALA A 67 -28.60 6.46 -6.16
C ALA A 67 -29.11 7.36 -7.31
N GLY A 68 -28.84 7.01 -8.58
CA GLY A 68 -29.18 7.82 -9.74
C GLY A 68 -28.21 8.98 -9.98
N GLU A 69 -27.04 8.99 -9.34
CA GLU A 69 -26.02 10.00 -9.54
C GLU A 69 -25.14 9.63 -10.75
N ILE A 70 -25.04 10.52 -11.73
CA ILE A 70 -24.15 10.33 -12.86
C ILE A 70 -22.73 10.75 -12.45
N THR A 71 -21.85 9.78 -12.20
CA THR A 71 -20.47 10.03 -11.86
C THR A 71 -19.53 9.17 -12.73
N ASN A 72 -18.28 9.60 -12.87
CA ASN A 72 -17.25 8.90 -13.66
C ASN A 72 -16.02 8.59 -12.79
N LEU A 73 -16.27 8.20 -11.53
CA LEU A 73 -15.22 7.92 -10.55
C LEU A 73 -14.25 6.82 -10.99
N THR A 74 -14.77 5.76 -11.62
CA THR A 74 -13.94 4.64 -12.10
C THR A 74 -13.07 5.03 -13.29
N ASP A 75 -13.50 5.97 -14.14
CA ASP A 75 -12.74 6.39 -15.32
C ASP A 75 -11.64 7.39 -14.94
N VAL A 76 -11.96 8.32 -14.05
CA VAL A 76 -11.06 9.40 -13.64
C VAL A 76 -10.20 9.00 -12.44
N GLY A 77 -10.72 8.15 -11.55
CA GLY A 77 -10.13 7.78 -10.27
C GLY A 77 -10.58 8.70 -9.13
N PHE A 78 -10.53 8.19 -7.91
CA PHE A 78 -11.03 8.88 -6.71
C PHE A 78 -10.34 10.24 -6.48
N LEU A 79 -9.02 10.24 -6.35
CA LEU A 79 -8.26 11.45 -6.04
C LEU A 79 -8.44 12.55 -7.13
N PRO A 80 -8.26 12.27 -8.43
CA PRO A 80 -8.49 13.25 -9.47
C PRO A 80 -9.93 13.79 -9.50
N TYR A 81 -10.92 12.92 -9.29
CA TYR A 81 -12.33 13.34 -9.25
C TYR A 81 -12.59 14.37 -8.15
N TYR A 82 -12.19 14.05 -6.90
CA TYR A 82 -12.45 14.93 -5.78
C TYR A 82 -11.57 16.18 -5.75
N THR A 83 -10.30 16.09 -6.20
CA THR A 83 -9.45 17.27 -6.31
C THR A 83 -9.97 18.25 -7.36
N ASN A 84 -10.48 17.75 -8.48
CA ASN A 84 -11.11 18.60 -9.47
C ASN A 84 -12.43 19.22 -8.94
N LYS A 85 -13.26 18.41 -8.28
CA LYS A 85 -14.55 18.86 -7.73
C LYS A 85 -14.42 19.92 -6.62
N LEU A 86 -13.40 19.77 -5.74
CA LEU A 86 -13.24 20.63 -4.56
C LEU A 86 -12.30 21.82 -4.81
N PHE A 87 -11.28 21.64 -5.64
CA PHE A 87 -10.20 22.61 -5.81
C PHE A 87 -10.01 23.06 -7.26
N ALA A 88 -10.82 22.57 -8.19
CA ALA A 88 -10.67 22.79 -9.65
C ALA A 88 -9.26 22.42 -10.18
N LEU A 89 -8.58 21.46 -9.53
CA LEU A 89 -7.26 20.99 -9.89
C LEU A 89 -7.36 19.77 -10.80
N SER A 90 -6.95 19.91 -12.05
CA SER A 90 -6.94 18.82 -13.05
C SER A 90 -5.73 17.90 -12.83
N ILE A 91 -5.80 17.00 -11.85
CA ILE A 91 -4.78 16.00 -11.62
C ILE A 91 -5.07 14.77 -12.47
N SER A 92 -4.09 14.30 -13.23
CA SER A 92 -4.23 13.10 -14.05
C SER A 92 -4.16 11.83 -13.19
N SER A 93 -5.05 10.86 -13.43
CA SER A 93 -5.01 9.54 -12.78
C SER A 93 -3.68 8.81 -13.01
N ARG A 94 -3.08 8.99 -14.20
CA ARG A 94 -1.75 8.44 -14.52
C ARG A 94 -0.65 9.03 -13.64
N LEU A 95 -0.74 10.30 -13.27
CA LEU A 95 0.23 10.94 -12.36
C LEU A 95 0.10 10.34 -10.95
N VAL A 96 -1.12 10.24 -10.43
CA VAL A 96 -1.38 9.64 -9.12
C VAL A 96 -0.86 8.21 -9.06
N GLN A 97 -1.17 7.42 -10.09
CA GLN A 97 -0.68 6.05 -10.19
C GLN A 97 0.85 5.98 -10.19
N ARG A 98 1.54 6.75 -11.02
CA ARG A 98 3.01 6.76 -11.09
C ARG A 98 3.65 7.16 -9.76
N VAL A 99 3.11 8.18 -9.10
CA VAL A 99 3.60 8.63 -7.78
C VAL A 99 3.42 7.51 -6.74
N THR A 100 2.26 6.84 -6.73
CA THR A 100 2.00 5.72 -5.80
C THR A 100 2.94 4.55 -6.04
N PHE A 101 3.17 4.15 -7.30
CA PHE A 101 4.11 3.07 -7.65
C PHE A 101 5.54 3.42 -7.27
N PHE A 102 5.98 4.64 -7.57
CA PHE A 102 7.32 5.10 -7.23
C PHE A 102 7.53 5.14 -5.72
N THR A 103 6.59 5.71 -4.99
CA THR A 103 6.65 5.78 -3.52
C THR A 103 6.62 4.39 -2.89
N GLY A 104 5.70 3.52 -3.33
CA GLY A 104 5.63 2.13 -2.85
C GLY A 104 6.91 1.34 -3.13
N GLY A 105 7.49 1.49 -4.31
CA GLY A 105 8.75 0.83 -4.67
C GLY A 105 9.94 1.30 -3.82
N THR A 106 10.04 2.60 -3.57
CA THR A 106 11.10 3.17 -2.71
C THR A 106 10.98 2.72 -1.26
N PHE A 107 9.77 2.70 -0.71
CA PHE A 107 9.54 2.22 0.66
C PHE A 107 9.78 0.72 0.78
N PHE A 108 9.42 -0.06 -0.23
CA PHE A 108 9.73 -1.48 -0.29
C PHE A 108 11.23 -1.75 -0.28
N ALA A 109 12.00 -1.07 -1.14
CA ALA A 109 13.46 -1.17 -1.18
C ALA A 109 14.10 -0.78 0.17
N ALA A 110 13.67 0.35 0.76
CA ALA A 110 14.15 0.79 2.07
C ALA A 110 13.80 -0.19 3.19
N SER A 111 12.69 -0.93 3.07
CA SER A 111 12.28 -1.95 4.04
C SER A 111 13.11 -3.21 3.92
N ILE A 112 13.51 -3.62 2.72
CA ILE A 112 14.44 -4.74 2.49
C ILE A 112 15.79 -4.44 3.13
N GLU A 113 16.34 -3.25 2.93
CA GLU A 113 17.61 -2.85 3.56
C GLU A 113 17.54 -2.91 5.09
N TRP A 114 16.41 -2.53 5.68
CA TRP A 114 16.20 -2.61 7.12
C TRP A 114 16.06 -4.04 7.63
N LEU A 115 15.47 -4.94 6.85
CA LEU A 115 15.29 -6.37 7.17
C LEU A 115 16.56 -7.21 6.91
N ALA A 116 17.43 -6.75 6.01
CA ALA A 116 18.65 -7.46 5.64
C ALA A 116 19.50 -7.93 6.83
N PRO A 117 19.78 -7.12 7.87
CA PRO A 117 20.58 -7.57 9.01
C PRO A 117 19.89 -8.70 9.80
N PHE A 118 18.56 -8.75 9.86
CA PHE A 118 17.84 -9.84 10.53
C PHE A 118 18.00 -11.16 9.75
N PHE A 119 17.89 -11.13 8.44
CA PHE A 119 18.13 -12.31 7.61
C PHE A 119 19.59 -12.80 7.69
N HIS A 120 20.56 -11.89 7.73
CA HIS A 120 21.96 -12.24 7.90
C HIS A 120 22.22 -12.92 9.25
N MET A 121 21.60 -12.47 10.34
CA MET A 121 21.74 -13.08 11.66
C MET A 121 21.16 -14.50 11.70
N GLU A 122 20.01 -14.73 11.12
CA GLU A 122 19.39 -16.06 11.08
C GLU A 122 20.20 -17.05 10.21
N VAL A 123 20.66 -16.63 9.04
CA VAL A 123 21.54 -17.43 8.18
C VAL A 123 22.84 -17.77 8.90
N PHE A 124 23.41 -16.84 9.67
CA PHE A 124 24.64 -17.08 10.43
C PHE A 124 24.42 -18.07 11.58
N LYS A 125 23.29 -18.01 12.29
CA LYS A 125 22.90 -18.98 13.32
C LYS A 125 22.75 -20.38 12.72
N ILE A 126 22.04 -20.51 11.60
CA ILE A 126 21.84 -21.79 10.89
C ILE A 126 23.20 -22.38 10.45
N ARG A 127 24.10 -21.57 9.86
CA ARG A 127 25.46 -22.01 9.50
C ARG A 127 26.24 -22.52 10.72
N LYS A 128 26.13 -21.84 11.86
CA LYS A 128 26.81 -22.25 13.11
C LYS A 128 26.29 -23.60 13.61
N VAL A 129 24.97 -23.81 13.55
CA VAL A 129 24.32 -25.07 13.94
C VAL A 129 24.74 -26.21 13.01
N LEU A 130 24.69 -26.00 11.68
CA LEU A 130 25.10 -26.98 10.69
C LEU A 130 26.58 -27.38 10.84
N LYS A 131 27.46 -26.40 11.12
CA LYS A 131 28.89 -26.64 11.37
C LYS A 131 29.12 -27.43 12.65
N LYS A 132 28.28 -27.24 13.68
CA LYS A 132 28.35 -28.02 14.94
C LYS A 132 27.86 -29.45 14.76
N MET A 133 26.80 -29.66 13.96
CA MET A 133 26.31 -31.01 13.64
C MET A 133 27.27 -31.80 12.76
N GLY A 134 27.90 -31.16 11.77
CA GLY A 134 28.91 -31.78 10.94
C GLY A 134 30.14 -32.27 11.71
N ARG A 135 30.61 -31.52 12.72
CA ARG A 135 31.73 -31.94 13.59
C ARG A 135 31.40 -33.13 14.49
N ARG A 136 30.13 -33.27 14.93
CA ARG A 136 29.72 -34.42 15.76
C ARG A 136 29.72 -35.74 15.00
N LYS A 137 29.43 -35.72 13.68
CA LYS A 137 29.46 -36.92 12.84
C LYS A 137 30.88 -37.45 12.56
N PHE A 138 31.92 -36.63 12.72
CA PHE A 138 33.32 -37.01 12.46
C PHE A 138 34.07 -37.51 13.72
N ALA A 139 33.46 -37.34 14.91
CA ALA A 139 34.07 -37.74 16.18
C ALA A 139 33.76 -39.23 16.57
N TRP A 140 33.07 -39.99 15.72
CA TRP A 140 32.68 -41.40 15.97
C TRP A 140 33.30 -42.37 14.94
N ARG A 141 34.49 -42.04 14.39
CA ARG A 141 35.27 -42.97 13.59
C ARG A 141 36.69 -43.13 14.14
#